data_e22760574b7e187d743e2f1ecbf6642b
#
_entry.id   e22760574b7e187d743e2f1ecbf6642b
#
_cell.length_a   1.000
_cell.length_b   1.000
_cell.length_c   1.000
_cell.angle_alpha   90.00
_cell.angle_beta   90.00
_cell.angle_gamma   90.00
#
_symmetry.space_group_name_H-M   'P 1'
#
loop_
_entity.id
_entity.type
_entity.pdbx_description
1 polymer ?
#
loop_
_entity_poly.entity_id
_entity_poly.type
_entity_poly.pdbx_seq_one_letter_code
_entity_poly.pdbx_strand_id
1 'polypeptide(L)'
;MAKYRKLSRTSSQRKALIRGQVTALIANGKIVTTEAKAKEIRKVAEGLIAAAVREKDNFDEVTVTAKVARKDADGKRVKEVVDGKKVTVYDEVEKKIKKDQPSRLHARREMLKVLYTVKTLSLIHI
;
A
#
# COMPACT_ATOMS: atom_id res chain seq x y z
N MET A 1 -14.91 31.73 -6.52
CA MET A 1 -13.69 31.41 -7.30
C MET A 1 -13.17 30.01 -6.98
N ALA A 2 -12.71 29.33 -7.99
CA ALA A 2 -12.13 28.00 -7.79
C ALA A 2 -10.80 28.08 -7.01
N LYS A 3 -10.64 27.22 -6.02
CA LYS A 3 -9.42 27.15 -5.17
C LYS A 3 -8.30 26.30 -5.80
N TYR A 4 -8.49 25.83 -7.01
CA TYR A 4 -7.56 24.93 -7.70
C TYR A 4 -7.40 25.31 -9.17
N ARG A 5 -6.27 24.90 -9.75
CA ARG A 5 -6.00 25.09 -11.18
C ARG A 5 -6.66 23.98 -11.98
N LYS A 6 -7.34 24.35 -13.05
CA LYS A 6 -8.00 23.40 -13.96
C LYS A 6 -6.99 22.68 -14.89
N LEU A 7 -5.84 23.25 -15.12
CA LEU A 7 -4.78 22.73 -16.00
C LEU A 7 -5.25 22.49 -17.45
N SER A 8 -6.22 23.28 -17.89
CA SER A 8 -6.85 23.18 -19.23
C SER A 8 -7.46 21.80 -19.51
N ARG A 9 -7.96 21.13 -18.48
CA ARG A 9 -8.51 19.78 -18.55
C ARG A 9 -9.91 19.69 -17.96
N THR A 10 -10.65 18.67 -18.39
CA THR A 10 -11.92 18.32 -17.74
C THR A 10 -11.64 17.78 -16.32
N SER A 11 -12.67 17.72 -15.49
CA SER A 11 -12.54 17.24 -14.11
C SER A 11 -11.93 15.84 -14.02
N SER A 12 -12.38 14.91 -14.87
CA SER A 12 -11.85 13.54 -14.91
C SER A 12 -10.42 13.47 -15.42
N GLN A 13 -10.10 14.22 -16.46
CA GLN A 13 -8.73 14.29 -17.00
C GLN A 13 -7.75 14.90 -16.00
N ARG A 14 -8.17 15.97 -15.31
CA ARG A 14 -7.37 16.61 -14.27
C ARG A 14 -7.09 15.66 -13.12
N LYS A 15 -8.10 14.92 -12.67
CA LYS A 15 -7.96 13.92 -11.61
C LYS A 15 -6.97 12.82 -12.00
N ALA A 16 -7.07 12.30 -13.22
CA ALA A 16 -6.16 11.27 -13.73
C ALA A 16 -4.71 11.78 -13.80
N LEU A 17 -4.50 13.01 -14.28
CA LEU A 17 -3.17 13.63 -14.33
C LEU A 17 -2.54 13.75 -12.95
N ILE A 18 -3.27 14.26 -11.97
CA ILE A 18 -2.78 14.45 -10.60
C ILE A 18 -2.45 13.11 -9.97
N ARG A 19 -3.33 12.13 -10.08
CA ARG A 19 -3.09 10.77 -9.56
C ARG A 19 -1.83 10.16 -10.16
N GLY A 20 -1.67 10.24 -11.47
CA GLY A 20 -0.50 9.69 -12.17
C GLY A 20 0.80 10.34 -11.71
N GLN A 21 0.84 11.66 -11.60
CA GLN A 21 2.05 12.38 -11.21
C GLN A 21 2.38 12.24 -9.73
N VAL A 22 1.41 12.21 -8.85
CA VAL A 22 1.63 11.94 -7.41
C VAL A 22 2.18 10.52 -7.22
N THR A 23 1.61 9.55 -7.92
CA THR A 23 2.10 8.16 -7.88
C THR A 23 3.55 8.08 -8.37
N ALA A 24 3.88 8.75 -9.47
CA ALA A 24 5.24 8.78 -9.99
C ALA A 24 6.22 9.47 -9.05
N LEU A 25 5.81 10.57 -8.42
CA LEU A 25 6.64 11.29 -7.45
C LEU A 25 7.01 10.40 -6.26
N ILE A 26 6.04 9.71 -5.70
CA ILE A 26 6.26 8.84 -4.53
C ILE A 26 7.06 7.59 -4.92
N ALA A 27 6.76 7.00 -6.08
CA ALA A 27 7.45 5.80 -6.55
C ALA A 27 8.93 6.04 -6.87
N ASN A 28 9.26 7.18 -7.48
CA ASN A 28 10.60 7.49 -7.97
C ASN A 28 11.35 8.52 -7.09
N GLY A 29 10.67 9.15 -6.15
CA GLY A 29 11.24 10.20 -5.30
C GLY A 29 11.43 11.56 -5.95
N LYS A 30 11.31 11.64 -7.27
CA LYS A 30 11.50 12.87 -8.04
C LYS A 30 10.73 12.81 -9.36
N ILE A 31 10.15 13.91 -9.76
CA ILE A 31 9.57 14.09 -11.11
C ILE A 31 9.96 15.44 -11.69
N VAL A 32 9.94 15.53 -13.01
CA VAL A 32 10.11 16.79 -13.75
C VAL A 32 8.79 17.12 -14.44
N THR A 33 8.23 18.28 -14.17
CA THR A 33 6.94 18.69 -14.70
C THR A 33 6.86 20.22 -14.80
N THR A 34 5.76 20.75 -15.32
CA THR A 34 5.55 22.20 -15.38
C THR A 34 5.29 22.77 -13.98
N GLU A 35 5.57 24.05 -13.80
CA GLU A 35 5.38 24.75 -12.53
C GLU A 35 3.91 24.71 -12.06
N ALA A 36 2.96 24.92 -12.97
CA ALA A 36 1.54 24.89 -12.64
C ALA A 36 1.10 23.50 -12.14
N LYS A 37 1.54 22.44 -12.82
CA LYS A 37 1.28 21.05 -12.39
C LYS A 37 1.96 20.76 -11.06
N ALA A 38 3.20 21.17 -10.87
CA ALA A 38 3.94 20.97 -9.63
C ALA A 38 3.22 21.59 -8.43
N LYS A 39 2.72 22.81 -8.57
CA LYS A 39 1.97 23.50 -7.50
C LYS A 39 0.68 22.78 -7.12
N GLU A 40 -0.04 22.19 -8.08
CA GLU A 40 -1.25 21.42 -7.79
C GLU A 40 -0.92 20.05 -7.16
N ILE A 41 0.08 19.36 -7.67
CA ILE A 41 0.53 18.05 -7.16
C ILE A 41 1.03 18.15 -5.73
N ARG A 42 1.74 19.22 -5.39
CA ARG A 42 2.27 19.46 -4.06
C ARG A 42 1.19 19.37 -2.98
N LYS A 43 0.04 19.98 -3.20
CA LYS A 43 -1.07 19.97 -2.23
C LYS A 43 -1.54 18.55 -1.94
N VAL A 44 -1.71 17.75 -2.98
CA VAL A 44 -2.18 16.37 -2.84
C VAL A 44 -1.11 15.49 -2.20
N ALA A 45 0.14 15.60 -2.64
CA ALA A 45 1.25 14.83 -2.09
C ALA A 45 1.48 15.13 -0.60
N GLU A 46 1.46 16.39 -0.21
CA GLU A 46 1.61 16.80 1.19
C GLU A 46 0.47 16.28 2.07
N GLY A 47 -0.76 16.27 1.55
CA GLY A 47 -1.91 15.69 2.24
C GLY A 47 -1.76 14.20 2.49
N LEU A 48 -1.27 13.45 1.50
CA LEU A 48 -1.01 12.02 1.64
C LEU A 48 0.11 11.74 2.65
N ILE A 49 1.19 12.51 2.60
CA ILE A 49 2.32 12.37 3.52
C ILE A 49 1.88 12.69 4.95
N ALA A 50 1.09 13.73 5.14
CA ALA A 50 0.56 14.09 6.46
C ALA A 50 -0.32 12.97 7.05
N ALA A 51 -1.18 12.36 6.24
CA ALA A 51 -2.00 11.22 6.65
C ALA A 51 -1.13 10.02 7.02
N ALA A 52 -0.11 9.73 6.23
CA ALA A 52 0.82 8.63 6.49
C ALA A 52 1.61 8.84 7.78
N VAL A 53 2.14 10.04 8.01
CA VAL A 53 2.91 10.37 9.22
C VAL A 53 2.03 10.27 10.47
N ARG A 54 0.80 10.72 10.41
CA ARG A 54 -0.13 10.66 11.53
C ARG A 54 -0.46 9.23 11.96
N GLU A 55 -0.57 8.31 11.01
CA GLU A 55 -1.04 6.94 11.24
C GLU A 55 0.06 5.87 11.17
N LYS A 56 1.31 6.25 10.91
CA LYS A 56 2.40 5.29 10.67
C LYS A 56 2.63 4.30 11.82
N ASP A 57 2.48 4.74 13.06
CA ASP A 57 2.72 3.93 14.25
C ASP A 57 1.42 3.43 14.91
N ASN A 58 0.28 3.68 14.31
CA ASN A 58 -1.03 3.34 14.86
C ASN A 58 -1.41 1.89 14.55
N PHE A 59 -0.63 0.96 15.08
CA PHE A 59 -0.86 -0.48 14.96
C PHE A 59 -0.49 -1.18 16.26
N ASP A 60 -1.05 -2.37 16.47
CA ASP A 60 -0.71 -3.26 17.59
C ASP A 60 0.05 -4.48 17.06
N GLU A 61 1.01 -4.98 17.84
CA GLU A 61 1.63 -6.26 17.56
C GLU A 61 0.80 -7.37 18.22
N VAL A 62 0.32 -8.30 17.41
CA VAL A 62 -0.46 -9.45 17.89
C VAL A 62 0.20 -10.74 17.45
N THR A 63 0.07 -11.77 18.29
CA THR A 63 0.52 -13.12 17.98
C THR A 63 -0.63 -13.88 17.34
N VAL A 64 -0.40 -14.41 16.14
CA VAL A 64 -1.39 -15.23 15.44
C VAL A 64 -0.79 -16.60 15.12
N THR A 65 -1.65 -17.60 15.11
CA THR A 65 -1.29 -18.94 14.66
C THR A 65 -1.39 -19.00 13.14
N ALA A 66 -0.27 -19.27 12.47
CA ALA A 66 -0.22 -19.41 11.03
C ALA A 66 0.11 -20.85 10.63
N LYS A 67 -0.52 -21.35 9.58
CA LYS A 67 -0.18 -22.64 8.99
C LYS A 67 0.97 -22.45 8.00
N VAL A 68 2.10 -23.10 8.27
CA VAL A 68 3.28 -23.05 7.42
C VAL A 68 3.50 -24.44 6.85
N ALA A 69 3.74 -24.55 5.54
CA ALA A 69 4.04 -25.82 4.90
C ALA A 69 5.33 -26.42 5.48
N ARG A 70 5.26 -27.67 5.96
CA ARG A 70 6.43 -28.39 6.43
C ARG A 70 7.36 -28.66 5.24
N LYS A 71 8.65 -28.39 5.40
CA LYS A 71 9.69 -28.65 4.40
C LYS A 71 10.61 -29.75 4.89
N ASP A 72 11.07 -30.57 3.94
CA ASP A 72 12.12 -31.58 4.20
C ASP A 72 13.52 -30.93 4.19
N ALA A 73 14.56 -31.77 4.36
CA ALA A 73 15.96 -31.33 4.36
C ALA A 73 16.38 -30.67 3.03
N ASP A 74 15.73 -31.01 1.91
CA ASP A 74 16.00 -30.46 0.58
C ASP A 74 15.19 -29.19 0.28
N GLY A 75 14.41 -28.70 1.24
CA GLY A 75 13.56 -27.51 1.09
C GLY A 75 12.26 -27.76 0.33
N LYS A 76 11.92 -29.00 0.01
CA LYS A 76 10.65 -29.38 -0.64
C LYS A 76 9.53 -29.52 0.38
N ARG A 77 8.32 -29.23 -0.04
CA ARG A 77 7.13 -29.41 0.82
C ARG A 77 6.88 -30.88 1.08
N VAL A 78 6.72 -31.24 2.34
CA VAL A 78 6.33 -32.60 2.76
C VAL A 78 4.85 -32.81 2.41
N LYS A 79 4.55 -33.95 1.79
CA LYS A 79 3.19 -34.35 1.42
C LYS A 79 2.84 -35.70 2.00
N GLU A 80 1.61 -35.84 2.46
CA GLU A 80 1.04 -37.10 2.92
C GLU A 80 -0.07 -37.55 1.98
N VAL A 81 -0.29 -38.86 1.89
CA VAL A 81 -1.37 -39.43 1.12
C VAL A 81 -2.58 -39.60 2.04
N VAL A 82 -3.68 -38.88 1.76
CA VAL A 82 -4.95 -38.98 2.47
C VAL A 82 -6.01 -39.30 1.42
N ASP A 83 -6.75 -40.40 1.62
CA ASP A 83 -7.81 -40.87 0.69
C ASP A 83 -7.33 -40.99 -0.77
N GLY A 84 -6.08 -41.43 -0.99
CA GLY A 84 -5.48 -41.60 -2.30
C GLY A 84 -4.99 -40.29 -2.94
N LYS A 85 -5.12 -39.14 -2.28
CA LYS A 85 -4.64 -37.84 -2.76
C LYS A 85 -3.45 -37.36 -1.95
N LYS A 86 -2.47 -36.76 -2.62
CA LYS A 86 -1.34 -36.11 -1.95
C LYS A 86 -1.78 -34.76 -1.41
N VAL A 87 -1.64 -34.58 -0.11
CA VAL A 87 -1.99 -33.35 0.61
C VAL A 87 -0.73 -32.78 1.26
N THR A 88 -0.54 -31.46 1.16
CA THR A 88 0.58 -30.77 1.80
C THR A 88 0.39 -30.79 3.32
N VAL A 89 1.43 -31.17 4.04
CA VAL A 89 1.44 -31.11 5.52
C VAL A 89 1.77 -29.71 5.98
N TYR A 90 0.98 -29.18 6.93
CA TYR A 90 1.18 -27.86 7.52
C TYR A 90 1.50 -27.98 9.00
N ASP A 91 2.45 -27.16 9.45
CA ASP A 91 2.72 -26.95 10.86
C ASP A 91 2.06 -25.65 11.32
N GLU A 92 1.51 -25.64 12.53
CA GLU A 92 1.02 -24.43 13.16
C GLU A 92 2.17 -23.73 13.87
N VAL A 93 2.44 -22.48 13.45
CA VAL A 93 3.53 -21.66 14.01
C VAL A 93 2.93 -20.34 14.49
N GLU A 94 3.34 -19.91 15.67
CA GLU A 94 3.00 -18.59 16.19
C GLU A 94 3.86 -17.52 15.50
N LYS A 95 3.20 -16.53 14.92
CA LYS A 95 3.84 -15.38 14.28
C LYS A 95 3.35 -14.10 14.91
N LYS A 96 4.28 -13.17 15.13
CA LYS A 96 3.94 -11.80 15.50
C LYS A 96 3.65 -11.01 14.22
N ILE A 97 2.49 -10.42 14.12
CA ILE A 97 2.09 -9.56 13.02
C ILE A 97 1.67 -8.18 13.54
N LYS A 98 1.80 -7.18 12.70
CA LYS A 98 1.29 -5.84 12.96
C LYS A 98 -0.17 -5.78 12.54
N LYS A 99 -1.06 -5.52 13.51
CA LYS A 99 -2.48 -5.34 13.26
C LYS A 99 -2.79 -3.86 13.24
N ASP A 100 -3.27 -3.37 12.10
CA ASP A 100 -3.64 -1.97 11.96
C ASP A 100 -4.85 -1.62 12.82
N GLN A 101 -4.79 -0.47 13.47
CA GLN A 101 -5.97 0.14 14.05
C GLN A 101 -6.93 0.59 12.93
N PRO A 102 -8.25 0.71 13.19
CA PRO A 102 -9.22 1.10 12.17
C PRO A 102 -8.89 2.41 11.45
N SER A 103 -8.37 3.41 12.16
CA SER A 103 -7.97 4.69 11.58
C SER A 103 -6.79 4.55 10.60
N ARG A 104 -5.82 3.70 10.91
CA ARG A 104 -4.69 3.42 10.02
C ARG A 104 -5.13 2.71 8.75
N LEU A 105 -6.01 1.74 8.89
CA LEU A 105 -6.61 1.04 7.74
C LEU A 105 -7.43 1.99 6.86
N HIS A 106 -8.20 2.89 7.48
CA HIS A 106 -8.96 3.90 6.77
C HIS A 106 -8.03 4.85 5.99
N ALA A 107 -6.98 5.36 6.62
CA ALA A 107 -5.98 6.20 5.96
C ALA A 107 -5.35 5.51 4.76
N ARG A 108 -5.02 4.24 4.88
CA ARG A 108 -4.48 3.43 3.78
C ARG A 108 -5.46 3.34 2.62
N ARG A 109 -6.73 3.09 2.89
CA ARG A 109 -7.77 3.03 1.86
C ARG A 109 -7.99 4.39 1.18
N GLU A 110 -7.95 5.47 1.94
CA GLU A 110 -8.06 6.83 1.39
C GLU A 110 -6.86 7.17 0.48
N MET A 111 -5.66 6.78 0.86
CA MET A 111 -4.48 6.97 0.01
C MET A 111 -4.56 6.20 -1.32
N LEU A 112 -5.18 5.02 -1.33
CA LEU A 112 -5.39 4.23 -2.56
C LEU A 112 -6.35 4.90 -3.55
N LYS A 113 -7.15 5.85 -3.13
CA LYS A 113 -7.97 6.66 -4.05
C LYS A 113 -7.12 7.56 -4.94
N VAL A 114 -5.91 7.87 -4.55
CA VAL A 114 -4.96 8.68 -5.29
C VAL A 114 -3.84 7.84 -5.88
N LEU A 115 -3.21 6.97 -5.10
CA LEU A 115 -2.08 6.14 -5.54
C LEU A 115 -2.58 4.94 -6.37
N TYR A 116 -1.93 4.70 -7.51
CA TYR A 116 -2.33 3.62 -8.41
C TYR A 116 -1.82 2.24 -8.00
N THR A 117 -0.73 2.16 -7.24
CA THR A 117 -0.10 0.87 -6.91
C THR A 117 0.05 0.68 -5.40
N VAL A 118 -0.08 -0.56 -4.97
CA VAL A 118 0.15 -0.97 -3.58
C VAL A 118 1.62 -0.77 -3.19
N LYS A 119 2.54 -0.95 -4.13
CA LYS A 119 3.96 -0.70 -3.92
C LYS A 119 4.23 0.75 -3.52
N THR A 120 3.63 1.69 -4.23
CA THR A 120 3.74 3.12 -3.92
C THR A 120 3.17 3.45 -2.54
N LEU A 121 2.04 2.83 -2.19
CA LEU A 121 1.46 2.95 -0.87
C LEU A 121 2.40 2.45 0.23
N SER A 122 3.07 1.33 0.01
CA SER A 122 4.04 0.77 0.95
C SER A 122 5.22 1.70 1.21
N LEU A 123 5.69 2.41 0.18
CA LEU A 123 6.77 3.41 0.33
C LEU A 123 6.37 4.56 1.26
N ILE A 124 5.13 5.00 1.20
CA ILE A 124 4.64 6.10 2.05
C ILE A 124 4.41 5.66 3.50
N HIS A 125 4.05 4.39 3.72
CA HIS A 125 3.76 3.82 5.04
C HIS A 125 4.98 3.28 5.78
N ILE A 126 6.10 3.22 5.12
CA ILE A 126 7.37 2.85 5.74
C ILE A 126 7.93 4.04 6.50
#